data_2db92ae09b575d91f593d16536b548ad
#
_entry.id   2db92ae09b575d91f593d16536b548ad
#
_cell.length_a   1.000
_cell.length_b   1.000
_cell.length_c   1.000
_cell.angle_alpha   90.00
_cell.angle_beta   90.00
_cell.angle_gamma   90.00
#
_symmetry.space_group_name_H-M   'P 1'
#
loop_
_entity.id
_entity.type
_entity.pdbx_description
1 polymer ?
#
loop_
_entity_poly.entity_id
_entity_poly.type
_entity_poly.pdbx_seq_one_letter_code
_entity_poly.pdbx_strand_id
1 'polypeptide(L)'
;MPEPILAVSGVSKTYKGGFTALHSVDLTIPKGEIFALLGPNGAGKTTLISIICGIVTPSTGTIHVAGHDAVRDYKAARRRIGLVPQELSVDMFETVLATVTFSRRLFGRSGHSAYIEQILRDLSLWDKRDAKIMELSGGMKRRVLIAKALAHEPEILFLDEPTAGVDVALRRDMWKLVHGLRERGVTIILTTHYIEEAEEMADRVGVINKGQLLLVDEKSALMKKLGKRELDLALVEPLSAVPDGLDRWHLSLENDGKTLRYVFDATEEHTGIPSLLRELSARDIAFKDLETSKSSLEDIFVDLVGERA
;
A
#
# COMPACT_ATOMS: atom_id res chain seq x y z
N MET A 1 22.88 10.52 -5.85
CA MET A 1 21.46 10.32 -5.49
C MET A 1 21.29 10.84 -4.08
N PRO A 2 20.18 11.50 -3.72
CA PRO A 2 19.92 11.89 -2.34
C PRO A 2 19.96 10.66 -1.43
N GLU A 3 20.46 10.84 -0.22
CA GLU A 3 20.51 9.77 0.77
C GLU A 3 19.08 9.26 1.07
N PRO A 4 18.84 7.94 1.05
CA PRO A 4 17.53 7.38 1.33
C PRO A 4 17.15 7.65 2.79
N ILE A 5 15.85 7.91 3.04
CA ILE A 5 15.37 8.08 4.42
C ILE A 5 15.28 6.75 5.17
N LEU A 6 15.08 5.67 4.44
CA LEU A 6 15.11 4.30 4.95
C LEU A 6 15.96 3.43 4.04
N ALA A 7 16.91 2.72 4.62
CA ALA A 7 17.70 1.67 3.94
C ALA A 7 17.70 0.40 4.79
N VAL A 8 17.22 -0.68 4.21
CA VAL A 8 17.19 -2.05 4.77
C VAL A 8 18.10 -2.90 3.90
N SER A 9 19.07 -3.58 4.50
CA SER A 9 20.07 -4.38 3.76
C SER A 9 20.22 -5.76 4.37
N GLY A 10 19.87 -6.80 3.59
CA GLY A 10 20.03 -8.20 3.94
C GLY A 10 19.28 -8.61 5.22
N VAL A 11 18.17 -7.95 5.56
CA VAL A 11 17.46 -8.18 6.81
C VAL A 11 16.72 -9.51 6.79
N SER A 12 17.03 -10.36 7.76
CA SER A 12 16.30 -11.59 8.01
C SER A 12 15.73 -11.66 9.43
N LYS A 13 14.72 -12.51 9.63
CA LYS A 13 14.17 -12.79 10.94
C LYS A 13 13.74 -14.25 11.07
N THR A 14 14.43 -14.94 11.97
CA THR A 14 14.04 -16.28 12.45
C THR A 14 13.67 -16.18 13.91
N TYR A 15 12.49 -16.64 14.28
CA TYR A 15 12.00 -16.67 15.66
C TYR A 15 12.48 -17.93 16.41
N LYS A 16 12.43 -17.88 17.75
CA LYS A 16 12.65 -19.07 18.60
C LYS A 16 11.65 -20.15 18.19
N GLY A 17 12.14 -21.29 17.77
CA GLY A 17 11.31 -22.39 17.21
C GLY A 17 11.52 -22.64 15.72
N GLY A 18 12.43 -21.89 15.07
CA GLY A 18 12.87 -22.16 13.70
C GLY A 18 12.01 -21.52 12.60
N PHE A 19 10.91 -20.86 12.95
CA PHE A 19 10.08 -20.16 11.95
C PHE A 19 10.81 -18.91 11.43
N THR A 20 11.08 -18.90 10.12
CA THR A 20 11.69 -17.75 9.44
C THR A 20 10.60 -16.88 8.83
N ALA A 21 10.45 -15.67 9.37
CA ALA A 21 9.44 -14.71 8.96
C ALA A 21 9.93 -13.75 7.86
N LEU A 22 11.25 -13.54 7.72
CA LEU A 22 11.86 -12.71 6.68
C LEU A 22 13.15 -13.35 6.18
N HIS A 23 13.32 -13.33 4.84
CA HIS A 23 14.46 -13.90 4.13
C HIS A 23 15.22 -12.82 3.36
N SER A 24 16.33 -12.30 3.94
CA SER A 24 17.25 -11.36 3.28
C SER A 24 16.57 -10.23 2.51
N VAL A 25 15.81 -9.40 3.22
CA VAL A 25 15.06 -8.29 2.62
C VAL A 25 16.00 -7.11 2.39
N ASP A 26 16.00 -6.59 1.15
CA ASP A 26 16.66 -5.36 0.72
C ASP A 26 15.59 -4.35 0.28
N LEU A 27 15.57 -3.16 0.90
CA LEU A 27 14.58 -2.12 0.60
C LEU A 27 15.17 -0.74 0.82
N THR A 28 15.02 0.14 -0.16
CA THR A 28 15.46 1.53 -0.08
C THR A 28 14.29 2.45 -0.38
N ILE A 29 14.01 3.42 0.52
CA ILE A 29 12.91 4.38 0.40
C ILE A 29 13.49 5.79 0.42
N PRO A 30 13.29 6.59 -0.64
CA PRO A 30 13.61 8.01 -0.68
C PRO A 30 12.70 8.83 0.25
N LYS A 31 13.13 10.05 0.57
CA LYS A 31 12.34 10.97 1.40
C LYS A 31 11.15 11.54 0.63
N GLY A 32 10.00 11.63 1.29
CA GLY A 32 8.83 12.35 0.79
C GLY A 32 7.94 11.56 -0.18
N GLU A 33 8.09 10.24 -0.22
CA GLU A 33 7.19 9.37 -1.01
C GLU A 33 6.18 8.62 -0.14
N ILE A 34 5.14 8.12 -0.78
CA ILE A 34 4.23 7.12 -0.22
C ILE A 34 4.63 5.76 -0.79
N PHE A 35 5.13 4.89 0.08
CA PHE A 35 5.49 3.52 -0.26
C PHE A 35 4.44 2.54 0.28
N ALA A 36 3.84 1.73 -0.58
CA ALA A 36 2.94 0.66 -0.18
C ALA A 36 3.65 -0.70 -0.19
N LEU A 37 3.63 -1.39 0.94
CA LEU A 37 4.07 -2.79 1.04
C LEU A 37 2.86 -3.71 0.94
N LEU A 38 2.68 -4.32 -0.22
CA LEU A 38 1.58 -5.19 -0.56
C LEU A 38 1.93 -6.65 -0.31
N GLY A 39 1.00 -7.41 0.25
CA GLY A 39 1.19 -8.85 0.47
C GLY A 39 0.06 -9.49 1.26
N PRO A 40 -0.12 -10.81 1.17
CA PRO A 40 -1.15 -11.53 1.92
C PRO A 40 -0.89 -11.49 3.42
N ASN A 41 -1.88 -11.94 4.19
CA ASN A 41 -1.71 -12.11 5.63
C ASN A 41 -0.62 -13.17 5.90
N GLY A 42 0.27 -12.86 6.86
CA GLY A 42 1.41 -13.73 7.16
C GLY A 42 2.62 -13.58 6.22
N ALA A 43 2.58 -12.70 5.21
CA ALA A 43 3.70 -12.48 4.28
C ALA A 43 4.97 -11.88 4.92
N GLY A 44 4.90 -11.38 6.16
CA GLY A 44 6.02 -10.76 6.86
C GLY A 44 5.96 -9.23 6.98
N LYS A 45 4.91 -8.57 6.49
CA LYS A 45 4.73 -7.09 6.50
C LYS A 45 4.93 -6.50 7.90
N THR A 46 4.11 -6.93 8.87
CA THR A 46 4.18 -6.44 10.26
C THR A 46 5.52 -6.77 10.93
N THR A 47 6.13 -7.92 10.58
CA THR A 47 7.47 -8.27 11.08
C THR A 47 8.51 -7.27 10.57
N LEU A 48 8.50 -6.95 9.28
CA LEU A 48 9.43 -5.98 8.68
C LEU A 48 9.26 -4.59 9.31
N ILE A 49 8.02 -4.08 9.43
CA ILE A 49 7.73 -2.81 10.11
C ILE A 49 8.23 -2.85 11.56
N SER A 50 7.93 -3.92 12.32
CA SER A 50 8.35 -4.04 13.72
C SER A 50 9.87 -4.01 13.89
N ILE A 51 10.61 -4.55 12.92
CA ILE A 51 12.06 -4.50 12.91
C ILE A 51 12.56 -3.09 12.61
N ILE A 52 12.01 -2.42 11.59
CA ILE A 52 12.39 -1.05 11.23
C ILE A 52 12.10 -0.08 12.39
N CYS A 53 10.94 -0.23 13.05
CA CYS A 53 10.56 0.56 14.21
C CYS A 53 11.33 0.19 15.49
N GLY A 54 12.22 -0.80 15.42
CA GLY A 54 13.05 -1.25 16.56
C GLY A 54 12.26 -1.95 17.68
N ILE A 55 11.07 -2.48 17.39
CA ILE A 55 10.26 -3.30 18.32
C ILE A 55 10.82 -4.72 18.37
N VAL A 56 11.24 -5.24 17.21
CA VAL A 56 11.82 -6.57 17.05
C VAL A 56 13.26 -6.42 16.55
N THR A 57 14.20 -7.16 17.13
CA THR A 57 15.59 -7.19 16.64
C THR A 57 15.72 -8.12 15.44
N PRO A 58 16.37 -7.72 14.34
CA PRO A 58 16.63 -8.62 13.19
C PRO A 58 17.56 -9.76 13.60
N SER A 59 17.52 -10.87 12.86
CA SER A 59 18.48 -11.96 13.01
C SER A 59 19.78 -11.66 12.29
N THR A 60 19.71 -11.07 11.09
CA THR A 60 20.86 -10.60 10.29
C THR A 60 20.48 -9.30 9.58
N GLY A 61 21.48 -8.66 8.96
CA GLY A 61 21.32 -7.46 8.16
C GLY A 61 21.37 -6.17 8.97
N THR A 62 21.22 -5.05 8.29
CA THR A 62 21.29 -3.70 8.87
C THR A 62 20.12 -2.83 8.40
N ILE A 63 19.75 -1.86 9.24
CA ILE A 63 18.66 -0.92 8.94
C ILE A 63 19.14 0.48 9.32
N HIS A 64 19.02 1.41 8.39
CA HIS A 64 19.30 2.82 8.62
C HIS A 64 18.04 3.65 8.41
N VAL A 65 17.71 4.47 9.38
CA VAL A 65 16.56 5.39 9.38
C VAL A 65 17.08 6.80 9.50
N ALA A 66 16.90 7.62 8.47
CA ALA A 66 17.45 8.97 8.37
C ALA A 66 18.95 9.03 8.77
N GLY A 67 19.74 8.08 8.23
CA GLY A 67 21.17 7.94 8.48
C GLY A 67 21.56 7.27 9.81
N HIS A 68 20.61 6.95 10.70
CA HIS A 68 20.87 6.32 11.99
C HIS A 68 20.65 4.79 11.93
N ASP A 69 21.58 4.02 12.48
CA ASP A 69 21.42 2.57 12.66
C ASP A 69 20.27 2.28 13.64
N ALA A 70 19.25 1.56 13.18
CA ALA A 70 18.04 1.30 13.95
C ALA A 70 18.28 0.42 15.20
N VAL A 71 19.40 -0.31 15.27
CA VAL A 71 19.77 -1.18 16.39
C VAL A 71 20.76 -0.47 17.33
N ARG A 72 21.82 0.13 16.79
CA ARG A 72 22.88 0.79 17.57
C ARG A 72 22.45 2.17 18.05
N ASP A 73 21.85 2.96 17.16
CA ASP A 73 21.39 4.33 17.41
C ASP A 73 19.87 4.39 17.58
N TYR A 74 19.27 3.36 18.18
CA TYR A 74 17.83 3.16 18.24
C TYR A 74 17.02 4.36 18.75
N LYS A 75 17.59 5.17 19.68
CA LYS A 75 16.93 6.37 20.20
C LYS A 75 16.81 7.46 19.14
N ALA A 76 17.85 7.66 18.33
CA ALA A 76 17.85 8.64 17.25
C ALA A 76 16.93 8.17 16.11
N ALA A 77 17.01 6.91 15.72
CA ALA A 77 16.15 6.31 14.70
C ALA A 77 14.67 6.40 15.09
N ARG A 78 14.28 5.97 16.30
CA ARG A 78 12.88 6.01 16.77
C ARG A 78 12.30 7.42 16.86
N ARG A 79 13.11 8.44 17.12
CA ARG A 79 12.65 9.84 17.10
C ARG A 79 12.21 10.31 15.71
N ARG A 80 12.64 9.63 14.65
CA ARG A 80 12.29 9.92 13.26
C ARG A 80 11.08 9.15 12.77
N ILE A 81 10.58 8.20 13.58
CA ILE A 81 9.52 7.26 13.20
C ILE A 81 8.26 7.54 14.00
N GLY A 82 7.13 7.69 13.31
CA GLY A 82 5.79 7.51 13.85
C GLY A 82 5.25 6.15 13.43
N LEU A 83 4.58 5.44 14.33
CA LEU A 83 3.96 4.15 14.05
C LEU A 83 2.49 4.17 14.44
N VAL A 84 1.63 3.82 13.50
CA VAL A 84 0.20 3.56 13.72
C VAL A 84 -0.02 2.06 13.53
N PRO A 85 -0.20 1.29 14.59
CA PRO A 85 -0.42 -0.14 14.50
C PRO A 85 -1.82 -0.46 13.95
N GLN A 86 -2.01 -1.69 13.50
CA GLN A 86 -3.31 -2.18 13.03
C GLN A 86 -4.38 -2.12 14.13
N GLU A 87 -4.04 -2.52 15.35
CA GLU A 87 -4.96 -2.51 16.48
C GLU A 87 -5.08 -1.13 17.13
N LEU A 88 -6.29 -0.78 17.60
CA LEU A 88 -6.57 0.47 18.31
C LEU A 88 -6.07 0.42 19.76
N SER A 89 -4.77 0.58 19.95
CA SER A 89 -4.09 0.56 21.26
C SER A 89 -3.98 1.98 21.84
N VAL A 90 -5.05 2.48 22.45
CA VAL A 90 -5.10 3.77 23.17
C VAL A 90 -5.83 3.64 24.50
N ASP A 91 -5.46 4.47 25.47
CA ASP A 91 -6.23 4.56 26.71
C ASP A 91 -7.57 5.24 26.43
N MET A 92 -8.65 4.48 26.60
CA MET A 92 -10.01 4.92 26.27
C MET A 92 -10.55 5.97 27.22
N PHE A 93 -9.98 6.12 28.41
CA PHE A 93 -10.46 7.04 29.45
C PHE A 93 -9.78 8.42 29.37
N GLU A 94 -8.68 8.53 28.65
CA GLU A 94 -7.97 9.78 28.41
C GLU A 94 -8.64 10.65 27.34
N THR A 95 -8.39 11.96 27.39
CA THR A 95 -8.84 12.88 26.35
C THR A 95 -7.91 12.84 25.13
N VAL A 96 -8.42 13.25 23.98
CA VAL A 96 -7.65 13.35 22.74
C VAL A 96 -6.40 14.21 22.95
N LEU A 97 -6.56 15.42 23.51
CA LEU A 97 -5.45 16.35 23.75
C LEU A 97 -4.43 15.79 24.73
N ALA A 98 -4.88 15.17 25.82
CA ALA A 98 -3.98 14.56 26.81
C ALA A 98 -3.13 13.46 26.18
N THR A 99 -3.75 12.56 25.41
CA THR A 99 -3.08 11.45 24.73
C THR A 99 -1.99 11.93 23.76
N VAL A 100 -2.31 12.92 22.90
CA VAL A 100 -1.37 13.45 21.92
C VAL A 100 -0.25 14.23 22.60
N THR A 101 -0.58 15.04 23.61
CA THR A 101 0.40 15.78 24.42
C THR A 101 1.35 14.86 25.17
N PHE A 102 0.82 13.78 25.77
CA PHE A 102 1.62 12.76 26.44
C PHE A 102 2.60 12.09 25.48
N SER A 103 2.11 11.67 24.30
CA SER A 103 2.99 11.10 23.26
C SER A 103 4.14 12.04 22.91
N ARG A 104 3.86 13.32 22.69
CA ARG A 104 4.88 14.34 22.39
C ARG A 104 5.95 14.44 23.48
N ARG A 105 5.52 14.45 24.76
CA ARG A 105 6.41 14.52 25.92
C ARG A 105 7.32 13.30 26.07
N LEU A 106 6.83 12.10 25.72
CA LEU A 106 7.64 10.88 25.76
C LEU A 106 8.88 10.97 24.85
N PHE A 107 8.80 11.75 23.76
CA PHE A 107 9.92 12.01 22.87
C PHE A 107 10.76 13.24 23.26
N GLY A 108 10.54 13.81 24.46
CA GLY A 108 11.29 14.94 24.99
C GLY A 108 10.93 16.30 24.38
N ARG A 109 9.76 16.41 23.74
CA ARG A 109 9.27 17.66 23.16
C ARG A 109 8.33 18.39 24.14
N SER A 110 8.25 19.73 24.05
CA SER A 110 7.30 20.52 24.84
C SER A 110 5.85 20.07 24.59
N GLY A 111 5.07 19.93 25.67
CA GLY A 111 3.67 19.53 25.58
C GLY A 111 2.73 20.63 25.04
N HIS A 112 3.07 21.91 25.23
CA HIS A 112 2.32 23.02 24.66
C HIS A 112 2.94 23.42 23.32
N SER A 113 2.22 23.15 22.22
CA SER A 113 2.73 23.40 20.89
C SER A 113 1.58 23.74 19.94
N ALA A 114 1.75 24.81 19.20
CA ALA A 114 0.90 25.14 18.06
C ALA A 114 0.84 23.98 17.05
N TYR A 115 1.86 23.13 17.03
CA TYR A 115 1.91 21.95 16.19
C TYR A 115 0.87 20.89 16.60
N ILE A 116 0.60 20.69 17.91
CA ILE A 116 -0.48 19.77 18.36
C ILE A 116 -1.84 20.31 17.89
N GLU A 117 -2.09 21.61 18.07
CA GLU A 117 -3.32 22.21 17.57
C GLU A 117 -3.45 22.03 16.06
N GLN A 118 -2.38 22.27 15.30
CA GLN A 118 -2.35 22.11 13.87
C GLN A 118 -2.69 20.66 13.46
N ILE A 119 -2.03 19.67 14.07
CA ILE A 119 -2.30 18.24 13.80
C ILE A 119 -3.78 17.91 14.11
N LEU A 120 -4.28 18.33 15.26
CA LEU A 120 -5.66 18.02 15.63
C LEU A 120 -6.67 18.69 14.68
N ARG A 121 -6.40 19.88 14.17
CA ARG A 121 -7.21 20.55 13.14
C ARG A 121 -7.15 19.77 11.83
N ASP A 122 -5.97 19.41 11.36
CA ASP A 122 -5.74 18.67 10.12
C ASP A 122 -6.46 17.31 10.12
N LEU A 123 -6.52 16.70 11.29
CA LEU A 123 -7.18 15.42 11.52
C LEU A 123 -8.68 15.57 11.85
N SER A 124 -9.22 16.81 11.83
CA SER A 124 -10.62 17.11 12.23
C SER A 124 -10.97 16.62 13.65
N LEU A 125 -10.00 16.73 14.55
CA LEU A 125 -10.13 16.31 15.96
C LEU A 125 -10.16 17.51 16.93
N TRP A 126 -9.90 18.74 16.46
CA TRP A 126 -9.77 19.90 17.35
C TRP A 126 -11.01 20.17 18.20
N ASP A 127 -12.20 20.06 17.62
CA ASP A 127 -13.47 20.27 18.32
C ASP A 127 -13.79 19.16 19.32
N LYS A 128 -13.09 18.03 19.22
CA LYS A 128 -13.19 16.87 20.12
C LYS A 128 -11.96 16.71 21.00
N ARG A 129 -11.07 17.71 21.10
CA ARG A 129 -9.82 17.61 21.86
C ARG A 129 -10.00 17.28 23.33
N ASP A 130 -11.10 17.75 23.93
CA ASP A 130 -11.43 17.54 25.34
C ASP A 130 -12.34 16.33 25.59
N ALA A 131 -12.82 15.69 24.51
CA ALA A 131 -13.64 14.46 24.60
C ALA A 131 -12.75 13.26 24.96
N LYS A 132 -13.32 12.32 25.71
CA LYS A 132 -12.67 11.05 26.00
C LYS A 132 -12.64 10.17 24.74
N ILE A 133 -11.56 9.41 24.57
CA ILE A 133 -11.37 8.55 23.39
C ILE A 133 -12.49 7.51 23.28
N MET A 134 -13.01 7.01 24.40
CA MET A 134 -14.13 6.07 24.39
C MET A 134 -15.39 6.59 23.69
N GLU A 135 -15.62 7.90 23.71
CA GLU A 135 -16.78 8.59 23.15
C GLU A 135 -16.69 8.80 21.63
N LEU A 136 -15.54 8.54 21.04
CA LEU A 136 -15.26 8.76 19.63
C LEU A 136 -15.70 7.57 18.76
N SER A 137 -16.08 7.86 17.50
CA SER A 137 -16.26 6.82 16.49
C SER A 137 -14.95 6.06 16.18
N GLY A 138 -15.06 4.87 15.59
CA GLY A 138 -13.89 4.08 15.20
C GLY A 138 -12.90 4.85 14.32
N GLY A 139 -13.43 5.59 13.34
CA GLY A 139 -12.60 6.43 12.47
C GLY A 139 -11.94 7.60 13.20
N MET A 140 -12.61 8.23 14.15
CA MET A 140 -12.01 9.27 14.98
C MET A 140 -10.92 8.69 15.88
N LYS A 141 -11.11 7.50 16.46
CA LYS A 141 -10.07 6.79 17.23
C LYS A 141 -8.85 6.51 16.38
N ARG A 142 -9.04 6.11 15.11
CA ARG A 142 -7.92 5.91 14.17
C ARG A 142 -7.15 7.22 13.92
N ARG A 143 -7.87 8.33 13.73
CA ARG A 143 -7.24 9.66 13.59
C ARG A 143 -6.47 10.08 14.86
N VAL A 144 -6.94 9.71 16.05
CA VAL A 144 -6.19 9.94 17.30
C VAL A 144 -4.87 9.17 17.31
N LEU A 145 -4.85 7.91 16.85
CA LEU A 145 -3.60 7.15 16.71
C LEU A 145 -2.60 7.82 15.76
N ILE A 146 -3.10 8.36 14.65
CA ILE A 146 -2.26 9.12 13.71
C ILE A 146 -1.75 10.40 14.36
N ALA A 147 -2.60 11.16 15.07
CA ALA A 147 -2.18 12.34 15.83
C ALA A 147 -1.09 12.01 16.85
N LYS A 148 -1.25 10.90 17.58
CA LYS A 148 -0.28 10.37 18.54
C LYS A 148 1.04 10.03 17.87
N ALA A 149 1.00 9.37 16.69
CA ALA A 149 2.21 9.00 15.96
C ALA A 149 2.94 10.21 15.36
N LEU A 150 2.22 11.26 14.98
CA LEU A 150 2.77 12.52 14.46
C LEU A 150 3.24 13.49 15.53
N ALA A 151 2.81 13.32 16.79
CA ALA A 151 2.98 14.31 17.88
C ALA A 151 4.41 14.77 18.10
N HIS A 152 5.41 13.94 17.84
CA HIS A 152 6.83 14.25 18.02
C HIS A 152 7.55 14.73 16.75
N GLU A 153 6.79 15.00 15.66
CA GLU A 153 7.31 15.48 14.36
C GLU A 153 8.24 14.45 13.69
N PRO A 154 7.77 13.23 13.43
CA PRO A 154 8.58 12.23 12.74
C PRO A 154 8.80 12.59 11.27
N GLU A 155 9.87 12.08 10.67
CA GLU A 155 10.13 12.18 9.23
C GLU A 155 9.50 11.03 8.44
N ILE A 156 9.24 9.90 9.11
CA ILE A 156 8.63 8.70 8.53
C ILE A 156 7.41 8.32 9.36
N LEU A 157 6.29 8.04 8.70
CA LEU A 157 5.08 7.51 9.31
C LEU A 157 4.78 6.12 8.77
N PHE A 158 4.77 5.13 9.64
CA PHE A 158 4.30 3.78 9.34
C PHE A 158 2.83 3.64 9.67
N LEU A 159 2.07 3.11 8.71
CA LEU A 159 0.65 2.80 8.83
C LEU A 159 0.46 1.31 8.56
N ASP A 160 0.22 0.53 9.62
CA ASP A 160 -0.01 -0.92 9.48
C ASP A 160 -1.50 -1.17 9.24
N GLU A 161 -1.85 -1.54 8.01
CA GLU A 161 -3.21 -1.78 7.52
C GLU A 161 -4.20 -0.66 7.92
N PRO A 162 -3.97 0.60 7.47
CA PRO A 162 -4.66 1.78 8.00
C PRO A 162 -6.17 1.78 7.79
N THR A 163 -6.68 1.03 6.83
CA THR A 163 -8.10 1.02 6.44
C THR A 163 -8.76 -0.35 6.65
N ALA A 164 -8.07 -1.28 7.33
CA ALA A 164 -8.66 -2.58 7.65
C ALA A 164 -9.93 -2.42 8.48
N GLY A 165 -11.03 -3.00 8.00
CA GLY A 165 -12.32 -2.98 8.71
C GLY A 165 -13.04 -1.63 8.72
N VAL A 166 -12.67 -0.66 7.85
CA VAL A 166 -13.38 0.62 7.72
C VAL A 166 -14.22 0.68 6.45
N ASP A 167 -15.28 1.48 6.50
CA ASP A 167 -16.16 1.70 5.36
C ASP A 167 -15.49 2.53 4.24
N VAL A 168 -16.10 2.54 3.04
CA VAL A 168 -15.55 3.20 1.85
C VAL A 168 -15.38 4.70 2.03
N ALA A 169 -16.30 5.38 2.74
CA ALA A 169 -16.22 6.82 2.93
C ALA A 169 -15.04 7.18 3.83
N LEU A 170 -14.89 6.45 4.94
CA LEU A 170 -13.78 6.63 5.88
C LEU A 170 -12.43 6.29 5.26
N ARG A 171 -12.39 5.30 4.35
CA ARG A 171 -11.19 4.94 3.57
C ARG A 171 -10.74 6.13 2.70
N ARG A 172 -11.65 6.75 1.96
CA ARG A 172 -11.35 7.94 1.14
C ARG A 172 -10.84 9.13 1.95
N ASP A 173 -11.41 9.34 3.13
CA ASP A 173 -10.94 10.40 4.03
C ASP A 173 -9.53 10.12 4.55
N MET A 174 -9.20 8.85 4.82
CA MET A 174 -7.86 8.44 5.19
C MET A 174 -6.85 8.68 4.05
N TRP A 175 -7.23 8.40 2.82
CA TRP A 175 -6.37 8.65 1.65
C TRP A 175 -6.06 10.14 1.48
N LYS A 176 -7.05 11.02 1.59
CA LYS A 176 -6.83 12.48 1.57
C LYS A 176 -5.86 12.93 2.66
N LEU A 177 -6.02 12.37 3.86
CA LEU A 177 -5.14 12.65 4.98
C LEU A 177 -3.68 12.24 4.67
N VAL A 178 -3.48 11.02 4.17
CA VAL A 178 -2.16 10.49 3.83
C VAL A 178 -1.46 11.36 2.79
N HIS A 179 -2.18 11.76 1.72
CA HIS A 179 -1.66 12.69 0.72
C HIS A 179 -1.28 14.04 1.31
N GLY A 180 -2.13 14.61 2.16
CA GLY A 180 -1.83 15.88 2.82
C GLY A 180 -0.59 15.82 3.74
N LEU A 181 -0.32 14.69 4.38
CA LEU A 181 0.89 14.48 5.16
C LEU A 181 2.15 14.37 4.27
N ARG A 182 2.05 13.68 3.16
CA ARG A 182 3.12 13.59 2.15
C ARG A 182 3.49 14.97 1.59
N GLU A 183 2.49 15.80 1.26
CA GLU A 183 2.71 17.17 0.77
C GLU A 183 3.46 18.05 1.77
N ARG A 184 3.39 17.75 3.06
CA ARG A 184 4.17 18.39 4.15
C ARG A 184 5.55 17.78 4.33
N GLY A 185 5.97 16.86 3.47
CA GLY A 185 7.29 16.25 3.46
C GLY A 185 7.46 15.05 4.38
N VAL A 186 6.38 14.50 4.94
CA VAL A 186 6.42 13.23 5.69
C VAL A 186 6.52 12.08 4.70
N THR A 187 7.50 11.20 4.89
CA THR A 187 7.57 9.94 4.15
C THR A 187 6.59 8.94 4.75
N ILE A 188 5.78 8.29 3.95
CA ILE A 188 4.75 7.38 4.44
C ILE A 188 5.01 5.97 3.94
N ILE A 189 5.00 5.02 4.85
CA ILE A 189 5.11 3.60 4.54
C ILE A 189 3.86 2.93 5.07
N LEU A 190 3.05 2.39 4.18
CA LEU A 190 1.84 1.68 4.55
C LEU A 190 1.91 0.21 4.16
N THR A 191 1.33 -0.64 5.00
CA THR A 191 1.07 -2.02 4.62
C THR A 191 -0.39 -2.16 4.25
N THR A 192 -0.65 -2.98 3.28
CA THR A 192 -2.01 -3.34 2.89
C THR A 192 -2.04 -4.72 2.23
N HIS A 193 -3.18 -5.35 2.27
CA HIS A 193 -3.52 -6.49 1.43
C HIS A 193 -4.58 -6.10 0.39
N TYR A 194 -5.05 -4.83 0.42
CA TYR A 194 -5.97 -4.27 -0.56
C TYR A 194 -5.17 -3.59 -1.67
N ILE A 195 -5.28 -4.11 -2.85
CA ILE A 195 -4.53 -3.66 -4.03
C ILE A 195 -4.97 -2.26 -4.44
N GLU A 196 -6.29 -1.97 -4.37
CA GLU A 196 -6.86 -0.65 -4.63
C GLU A 196 -6.23 0.47 -3.80
N GLU A 197 -5.83 0.18 -2.55
CA GLU A 197 -5.15 1.17 -1.70
C GLU A 197 -3.75 1.52 -2.21
N ALA A 198 -3.00 0.50 -2.64
CA ALA A 198 -1.70 0.72 -3.23
C ALA A 198 -1.80 1.49 -4.56
N GLU A 199 -2.82 1.16 -5.38
CA GLU A 199 -3.10 1.87 -6.63
C GLU A 199 -3.44 3.33 -6.41
N GLU A 200 -4.28 3.64 -5.42
CA GLU A 200 -4.74 5.00 -5.18
C GLU A 200 -3.67 5.87 -4.51
N MET A 201 -2.99 5.33 -3.49
CA MET A 201 -2.13 6.14 -2.64
C MET A 201 -0.65 6.12 -2.98
N ALA A 202 -0.11 4.99 -3.46
CA ALA A 202 1.34 4.82 -3.51
C ALA A 202 2.00 5.51 -4.70
N ASP A 203 3.20 6.02 -4.47
CA ASP A 203 4.16 6.42 -5.51
C ASP A 203 4.94 5.18 -5.99
N ARG A 204 5.38 4.33 -5.03
CA ARG A 204 6.06 3.06 -5.28
C ARG A 204 5.41 1.93 -4.48
N VAL A 205 5.49 0.74 -5.05
CA VAL A 205 4.91 -0.47 -4.45
C VAL A 205 6.00 -1.52 -4.29
N GLY A 206 6.02 -2.15 -3.11
CA GLY A 206 6.77 -3.36 -2.84
C GLY A 206 5.81 -4.54 -2.66
N VAL A 207 6.10 -5.66 -3.30
CA VAL A 207 5.33 -6.91 -3.13
C VAL A 207 6.13 -7.87 -2.27
N ILE A 208 5.56 -8.29 -1.15
CA ILE A 208 6.16 -9.26 -0.23
C ILE A 208 5.30 -10.51 -0.13
N ASN A 209 5.94 -11.68 -0.22
CA ASN A 209 5.28 -12.97 -0.01
C ASN A 209 6.23 -13.94 0.70
N LYS A 210 5.70 -14.75 1.62
CA LYS A 210 6.47 -15.77 2.38
C LYS A 210 7.80 -15.22 2.95
N GLY A 211 7.80 -13.96 3.41
CA GLY A 211 8.98 -13.30 3.98
C GLY A 211 10.02 -12.82 2.96
N GLN A 212 9.74 -12.87 1.68
CA GLN A 212 10.62 -12.39 0.60
C GLN A 212 10.02 -11.17 -0.09
N LEU A 213 10.82 -10.13 -0.30
CA LEU A 213 10.45 -8.99 -1.13
C LEU A 213 10.65 -9.38 -2.60
N LEU A 214 9.54 -9.57 -3.31
CA LEU A 214 9.55 -10.10 -4.68
C LEU A 214 9.85 -9.03 -5.72
N LEU A 215 9.35 -7.81 -5.47
CA LEU A 215 9.40 -6.68 -6.39
C LEU A 215 9.36 -5.36 -5.60
N VAL A 216 10.06 -4.36 -6.09
CA VAL A 216 9.92 -2.95 -5.71
C VAL A 216 10.04 -2.10 -6.97
N ASP A 217 8.98 -1.35 -7.30
CA ASP A 217 9.01 -0.47 -8.48
C ASP A 217 8.10 0.75 -8.30
N GLU A 218 8.23 1.74 -9.17
CA GLU A 218 7.25 2.83 -9.27
C GLU A 218 5.90 2.28 -9.73
N LYS A 219 4.82 2.72 -9.10
CA LYS A 219 3.47 2.34 -9.51
C LYS A 219 3.23 2.57 -11.00
N SER A 220 3.63 3.75 -11.49
CA SER A 220 3.49 4.12 -12.90
C SER A 220 4.28 3.20 -13.85
N ALA A 221 5.46 2.72 -13.43
CA ALA A 221 6.28 1.80 -14.20
C ALA A 221 5.67 0.39 -14.21
N LEU A 222 5.15 -0.07 -13.06
CA LEU A 222 4.42 -1.33 -12.97
C LEU A 222 3.20 -1.33 -13.88
N MET A 223 2.39 -0.30 -13.81
CA MET A 223 1.21 -0.14 -14.66
C MET A 223 1.55 -0.05 -16.16
N LYS A 224 2.73 0.48 -16.51
CA LYS A 224 3.21 0.51 -17.90
C LYS A 224 3.80 -0.82 -18.35
N LYS A 225 4.61 -1.49 -17.53
CA LYS A 225 5.19 -2.82 -17.87
C LYS A 225 4.12 -3.86 -18.15
N LEU A 226 2.96 -3.68 -17.54
CA LEU A 226 1.80 -4.53 -17.79
C LEU A 226 0.91 -4.04 -18.90
N GLY A 227 1.18 -2.88 -19.50
CA GLY A 227 0.56 -2.23 -20.68
C GLY A 227 -0.62 -2.95 -21.35
N LYS A 228 -0.85 -4.15 -20.86
CA LYS A 228 -1.95 -5.03 -21.25
C LYS A 228 -3.25 -4.39 -20.83
N ARG A 229 -4.09 -4.15 -21.80
CA ARG A 229 -5.50 -3.82 -21.60
C ARG A 229 -6.31 -4.99 -22.09
N GLU A 230 -7.46 -5.14 -21.52
CA GLU A 230 -8.43 -6.13 -21.94
C GLU A 230 -9.58 -5.43 -22.66
N LEU A 231 -10.01 -6.01 -23.76
CA LEU A 231 -11.24 -5.67 -24.43
C LEU A 231 -12.17 -6.88 -24.31
N ASP A 232 -13.23 -6.72 -23.54
CA ASP A 232 -14.28 -7.72 -23.37
C ASP A 232 -15.42 -7.43 -24.33
N LEU A 233 -15.71 -8.38 -25.20
CA LEU A 233 -16.81 -8.33 -26.14
C LEU A 233 -17.93 -9.28 -25.67
N ALA A 234 -19.03 -8.72 -25.22
CA ALA A 234 -20.21 -9.51 -24.85
C ALA A 234 -20.90 -10.04 -26.11
N LEU A 235 -20.74 -11.31 -26.38
CA LEU A 235 -21.27 -11.95 -27.60
C LEU A 235 -22.80 -12.08 -27.57
N VAL A 236 -23.43 -11.99 -28.75
CA VAL A 236 -24.86 -12.26 -28.91
C VAL A 236 -25.12 -13.75 -28.79
N GLU A 237 -24.30 -14.57 -29.45
CA GLU A 237 -24.34 -16.03 -29.38
C GLU A 237 -23.04 -16.55 -28.74
N PRO A 238 -23.13 -17.48 -27.77
CA PRO A 238 -21.94 -18.03 -27.14
C PRO A 238 -21.10 -18.84 -28.14
N LEU A 239 -19.78 -18.71 -28.08
CA LEU A 239 -18.82 -19.51 -28.83
C LEU A 239 -18.36 -20.70 -27.99
N SER A 240 -18.20 -21.86 -28.60
CA SER A 240 -17.63 -23.06 -27.95
C SER A 240 -16.12 -23.08 -27.97
N ALA A 241 -15.49 -22.38 -28.90
CA ALA A 241 -14.05 -22.21 -29.03
C ALA A 241 -13.73 -20.90 -29.77
N VAL A 242 -12.52 -20.37 -29.60
CA VAL A 242 -12.02 -19.25 -30.40
C VAL A 242 -11.90 -19.72 -31.85
N PRO A 243 -12.48 -19.00 -32.83
CA PRO A 243 -12.46 -19.42 -34.24
C PRO A 243 -11.04 -19.46 -34.81
N ASP A 244 -10.78 -20.45 -35.65
CA ASP A 244 -9.51 -20.61 -36.35
C ASP A 244 -9.13 -19.36 -37.16
N GLY A 245 -7.82 -19.02 -37.19
CA GLY A 245 -7.31 -17.85 -37.90
C GLY A 245 -7.43 -16.53 -37.15
N LEU A 246 -7.85 -16.56 -35.90
CA LEU A 246 -7.79 -15.45 -34.97
C LEU A 246 -6.57 -15.55 -34.02
N ASP A 247 -5.65 -16.50 -34.26
CA ASP A 247 -4.49 -16.79 -33.38
C ASP A 247 -3.50 -15.62 -33.23
N ARG A 248 -3.54 -14.67 -34.18
CA ARG A 248 -2.70 -13.46 -34.12
C ARG A 248 -3.12 -12.49 -33.01
N TRP A 249 -4.33 -12.64 -32.49
CA TRP A 249 -4.79 -11.92 -31.30
C TRP A 249 -4.77 -12.86 -30.11
N HIS A 250 -4.37 -12.39 -28.95
CA HIS A 250 -4.44 -13.15 -27.71
C HIS A 250 -5.88 -13.14 -27.22
N LEU A 251 -6.70 -14.07 -27.74
CA LEU A 251 -8.12 -14.18 -27.42
C LEU A 251 -8.36 -15.32 -26.44
N SER A 252 -9.25 -15.09 -25.50
CA SER A 252 -9.82 -16.11 -24.62
C SER A 252 -11.34 -16.01 -24.58
N LEU A 253 -12.00 -17.13 -24.28
CA LEU A 253 -13.44 -17.16 -24.03
C LEU A 253 -13.68 -17.25 -22.53
N GLU A 254 -14.53 -16.34 -22.04
CA GLU A 254 -14.95 -16.24 -20.65
C GLU A 254 -16.47 -16.45 -20.53
N ASN A 255 -16.95 -16.68 -19.31
CA ASN A 255 -18.38 -16.80 -19.00
C ASN A 255 -19.11 -17.82 -19.90
N ASP A 256 -18.58 -19.03 -19.99
CA ASP A 256 -19.13 -20.11 -20.83
C ASP A 256 -19.27 -19.70 -22.30
N GLY A 257 -18.28 -19.00 -22.83
CA GLY A 257 -18.23 -18.56 -24.23
C GLY A 257 -19.09 -17.34 -24.56
N LYS A 258 -19.69 -16.69 -23.57
CA LYS A 258 -20.52 -15.48 -23.76
C LYS A 258 -19.72 -14.21 -23.89
N THR A 259 -18.44 -14.23 -23.47
CA THR A 259 -17.53 -13.08 -23.53
C THR A 259 -16.27 -13.48 -24.28
N LEU A 260 -15.91 -12.74 -25.31
CA LEU A 260 -14.64 -12.86 -26.00
C LEU A 260 -13.71 -11.78 -25.48
N ARG A 261 -12.62 -12.19 -24.82
CA ARG A 261 -11.62 -11.30 -24.25
C ARG A 261 -10.42 -11.21 -25.17
N TYR A 262 -9.99 -9.98 -25.45
CA TYR A 262 -8.78 -9.65 -26.17
C TYR A 262 -7.81 -8.91 -25.29
N VAL A 263 -6.61 -9.47 -25.07
CA VAL A 263 -5.54 -8.82 -24.31
C VAL A 263 -4.59 -8.14 -25.30
N PHE A 264 -4.41 -6.82 -25.17
CA PHE A 264 -3.60 -6.01 -26.07
C PHE A 264 -2.67 -5.07 -25.31
N ASP A 265 -1.54 -4.70 -25.92
CA ASP A 265 -0.63 -3.71 -25.36
C ASP A 265 -1.11 -2.30 -25.73
N ALA A 266 -1.46 -1.51 -24.71
CA ALA A 266 -1.94 -0.13 -24.91
C ALA A 266 -0.80 0.87 -25.18
N THR A 267 0.46 0.45 -25.08
CA THR A 267 1.64 1.27 -25.39
C THR A 267 2.00 1.20 -26.86
N GLU A 268 1.48 0.21 -27.59
CA GLU A 268 1.68 0.11 -29.04
C GLU A 268 0.84 1.15 -29.79
N GLU A 269 1.41 1.71 -30.86
CA GLU A 269 0.74 2.70 -31.72
C GLU A 269 -0.53 2.13 -32.38
N HIS A 270 -0.59 0.80 -32.55
CA HIS A 270 -1.72 0.09 -33.10
C HIS A 270 -2.22 -1.01 -32.15
N THR A 271 -3.27 -0.74 -31.42
CA THR A 271 -3.87 -1.68 -30.45
C THR A 271 -4.47 -2.95 -31.08
N GLY A 272 -4.57 -3.03 -32.41
CA GLY A 272 -5.20 -4.18 -33.09
C GLY A 272 -6.75 -4.24 -33.01
N ILE A 273 -7.36 -3.46 -32.12
CA ILE A 273 -8.83 -3.47 -31.90
C ILE A 273 -9.62 -3.25 -33.21
N PRO A 274 -9.34 -2.21 -34.03
CA PRO A 274 -10.12 -2.00 -35.26
C PRO A 274 -9.98 -3.15 -36.26
N SER A 275 -8.85 -3.84 -36.27
CA SER A 275 -8.61 -5.00 -37.12
C SER A 275 -9.35 -6.22 -36.62
N LEU A 276 -9.35 -6.45 -35.30
CA LEU A 276 -10.11 -7.53 -34.66
C LEU A 276 -11.60 -7.36 -34.90
N LEU A 277 -12.17 -6.17 -34.66
CA LEU A 277 -13.60 -5.93 -34.86
C LEU A 277 -14.06 -6.15 -36.32
N ARG A 278 -13.24 -5.77 -37.30
CA ARG A 278 -13.49 -6.06 -38.72
C ARG A 278 -13.48 -7.56 -39.02
N GLU A 279 -12.54 -8.29 -38.44
CA GLU A 279 -12.43 -9.74 -38.67
C GLU A 279 -13.61 -10.50 -38.03
N LEU A 280 -14.05 -10.09 -36.82
CA LEU A 280 -15.24 -10.66 -36.19
C LEU A 280 -16.48 -10.40 -37.01
N SER A 281 -16.65 -9.18 -37.54
CA SER A 281 -17.75 -8.82 -38.40
C SER A 281 -17.77 -9.63 -39.72
N ALA A 282 -16.60 -9.88 -40.32
CA ALA A 282 -16.46 -10.69 -41.55
C ALA A 282 -16.82 -12.19 -41.34
N ARG A 283 -16.85 -12.64 -40.08
CA ARG A 283 -17.21 -14.01 -39.68
C ARG A 283 -18.61 -14.12 -39.09
N ASP A 284 -19.42 -13.05 -39.20
CA ASP A 284 -20.77 -12.96 -38.63
C ASP A 284 -20.81 -13.16 -37.09
N ILE A 285 -19.68 -12.88 -36.40
CA ILE A 285 -19.61 -12.91 -34.92
C ILE A 285 -20.11 -11.58 -34.40
N ALA A 286 -21.34 -11.56 -33.91
CA ALA A 286 -22.01 -10.37 -33.39
C ALA A 286 -21.77 -10.24 -31.87
N PHE A 287 -21.54 -9.02 -31.42
CA PHE A 287 -21.47 -8.66 -30.00
C PHE A 287 -22.47 -7.56 -29.69
N LYS A 288 -23.01 -7.56 -28.48
CA LYS A 288 -24.04 -6.61 -28.02
C LYS A 288 -23.46 -5.47 -27.21
N ASP A 289 -22.25 -5.65 -26.66
CA ASP A 289 -21.56 -4.66 -25.84
C ASP A 289 -20.05 -4.87 -25.93
N LEU A 290 -19.29 -3.82 -25.65
CA LEU A 290 -17.85 -3.86 -25.55
C LEU A 290 -17.38 -3.00 -24.37
N GLU A 291 -16.48 -3.54 -23.55
CA GLU A 291 -15.89 -2.87 -22.42
C GLU A 291 -14.37 -2.98 -22.50
N THR A 292 -13.66 -1.89 -22.20
CA THR A 292 -12.21 -1.92 -22.08
C THR A 292 -11.82 -1.71 -20.63
N SER A 293 -11.08 -2.66 -20.07
CA SER A 293 -10.48 -2.57 -18.74
C SER A 293 -8.97 -2.36 -18.84
N LYS A 294 -8.41 -1.76 -17.80
CA LYS A 294 -6.95 -1.66 -17.63
C LYS A 294 -6.54 -2.82 -16.75
N SER A 295 -5.39 -3.42 -17.02
CA SER A 295 -4.74 -4.32 -16.06
C SER A 295 -4.60 -3.61 -14.72
N SER A 296 -4.97 -4.29 -13.66
CA SER A 296 -4.87 -3.80 -12.28
C SER A 296 -3.56 -4.27 -11.64
N LEU A 297 -3.15 -3.64 -10.54
CA LEU A 297 -2.08 -4.22 -9.71
C LEU A 297 -2.46 -5.61 -9.17
N GLU A 298 -3.75 -5.96 -9.19
CA GLU A 298 -4.25 -7.28 -8.80
C GLU A 298 -3.75 -8.39 -9.73
N ASP A 299 -3.78 -8.14 -11.04
CA ASP A 299 -3.27 -9.08 -12.04
C ASP A 299 -1.77 -9.34 -11.85
N ILE A 300 -1.00 -8.27 -11.58
CA ILE A 300 0.43 -8.38 -11.25
C ILE A 300 0.65 -9.21 -10.00
N PHE A 301 -0.15 -8.92 -8.98
CA PHE A 301 -0.01 -9.58 -7.69
C PHE A 301 -0.31 -11.08 -7.81
N VAL A 302 -1.37 -11.43 -8.53
CA VAL A 302 -1.76 -12.83 -8.78
C VAL A 302 -0.65 -13.56 -9.55
N ASP A 303 -0.11 -12.97 -10.60
CA ASP A 303 0.97 -13.55 -11.40
C ASP A 303 2.24 -13.76 -10.54
N LEU A 304 2.68 -12.73 -9.81
CA LEU A 304 3.90 -12.81 -8.97
C LEU A 304 3.78 -13.80 -7.80
N VAL A 305 2.58 -13.92 -7.23
CA VAL A 305 2.33 -14.82 -6.10
C VAL A 305 2.01 -16.22 -6.59
N GLY A 306 1.32 -16.37 -7.72
CA GLY A 306 0.93 -17.63 -8.34
C GLY A 306 2.10 -18.40 -8.99
N GLU A 307 3.03 -17.72 -9.66
CA GLU A 307 4.21 -18.36 -10.28
C GLU A 307 5.22 -18.93 -9.27
N ARG A 308 5.12 -18.59 -7.97
CA ARG A 308 6.02 -19.03 -6.90
C ARG A 308 5.30 -19.74 -5.73
N ALA A 309 4.09 -20.23 -5.98
CA ALA A 309 3.28 -20.98 -5.00
C ALA A 309 3.72 -22.45 -4.86
#